data_da7774c40b80b8100616f5132e4139d6
#
_entry.id   da7774c40b80b8100616f5132e4139d6
#
_cell.length_a   1.000
_cell.length_b   1.000
_cell.length_c   1.000
_cell.angle_alpha   90.00
_cell.angle_beta   90.00
_cell.angle_gamma   90.00
#
_symmetry.space_group_name_H-M   'P 1'
#
loop_
_entity.id
_entity.type
_entity.pdbx_description
1 polymer ?
#
loop_
_entity_poly.entity_id
_entity_poly.type
_entity_poly.pdbx_seq_one_letter_code
_entity_poly.pdbx_strand_id
1 'polypeptide(L)'
;MNIRNVMSKQVVTCNPQDYVSEVAEQMRTLDIGCLPVVSNKKLVGMITDRDIVTRAVAKDMKSKVEEVMTKSVISVTPEDSTSDASIVMARHQVRRLPVVEDGILVGFVSLADLAFPFPHVQEISNAMESISEPRDF
;
A
#
# COMPACT_ATOMS: atom_id res chain seq x y z
N MET A 1 -0.63 -19.66 9.05
CA MET A 1 -1.74 -18.69 8.96
C MET A 1 -1.71 -18.06 7.58
N ASN A 2 -2.86 -17.90 6.97
CA ASN A 2 -2.97 -17.33 5.63
C ASN A 2 -3.17 -15.82 5.69
N ILE A 3 -2.76 -15.14 4.63
CA ILE A 3 -2.91 -13.68 4.49
C ILE A 3 -4.36 -13.25 4.69
N ARG A 4 -5.32 -14.04 4.20
CA ARG A 4 -6.76 -13.77 4.37
C ARG A 4 -7.14 -13.47 5.82
N ASN A 5 -6.46 -14.10 6.78
CA ASN A 5 -6.80 -13.99 8.21
C ASN A 5 -6.23 -12.73 8.87
N VAL A 6 -5.26 -12.07 8.23
CA VAL A 6 -4.54 -10.94 8.83
C VAL A 6 -4.64 -9.65 8.00
N MET A 7 -5.04 -9.75 6.74
CA MET A 7 -5.12 -8.58 5.85
C MET A 7 -6.22 -7.61 6.26
N SER A 8 -6.03 -6.34 5.93
CA SER A 8 -7.10 -5.35 6.00
C SER A 8 -7.94 -5.46 4.72
N LYS A 9 -9.26 -5.49 4.86
CA LYS A 9 -10.20 -5.55 3.74
C LYS A 9 -10.67 -4.17 3.29
N GLN A 10 -10.56 -3.19 4.18
CA GLN A 10 -10.90 -1.80 3.87
C GLN A 10 -9.63 -1.11 3.40
N VAL A 11 -9.49 -0.97 2.09
CA VAL A 11 -8.28 -0.42 1.48
C VAL A 11 -8.63 0.91 0.82
N VAL A 12 -7.88 1.96 1.19
CA VAL A 12 -7.97 3.24 0.52
C VAL A 12 -7.21 3.13 -0.80
N THR A 13 -7.89 3.41 -1.89
CA THR A 13 -7.33 3.28 -3.24
C THR A 13 -7.49 4.58 -4.02
N CYS A 14 -6.81 4.67 -5.14
CA CYS A 14 -7.02 5.75 -6.10
C CYS A 14 -7.16 5.17 -7.51
N ASN A 15 -7.56 6.01 -8.43
CA ASN A 15 -7.78 5.65 -9.83
C ASN A 15 -6.61 6.20 -10.66
N PRO A 16 -6.18 5.51 -11.74
CA PRO A 16 -5.10 6.02 -12.59
C PRO A 16 -5.41 7.37 -13.24
N GLN A 17 -6.68 7.74 -13.35
CA GLN A 17 -7.09 9.02 -13.92
C GLN A 17 -7.19 10.14 -12.88
N ASP A 18 -7.03 9.85 -11.61
CA ASP A 18 -6.99 10.87 -10.57
C ASP A 18 -5.74 11.74 -10.74
N TYR A 19 -5.85 12.99 -10.30
CA TYR A 19 -4.69 13.87 -10.28
C TYR A 19 -3.83 13.58 -9.05
N VAL A 20 -2.52 13.72 -9.24
CA VAL A 20 -1.54 13.50 -8.16
C VAL A 20 -1.83 14.41 -6.96
N SER A 21 -2.29 15.65 -7.22
CA SER A 21 -2.65 16.57 -6.13
C SER A 21 -3.78 16.04 -5.26
N GLU A 22 -4.76 15.33 -5.84
CA GLU A 22 -5.86 14.72 -5.08
C GLU A 22 -5.34 13.59 -4.18
N VAL A 23 -4.43 12.77 -4.72
CA VAL A 23 -3.81 11.67 -3.95
C VAL A 23 -2.94 12.23 -2.83
N ALA A 24 -2.17 13.28 -3.10
CA ALA A 24 -1.35 13.93 -2.09
C ALA A 24 -2.23 14.46 -0.93
N GLU A 25 -3.39 15.00 -1.25
CA GLU A 25 -4.35 15.47 -0.24
C GLU A 25 -4.92 14.31 0.59
N GLN A 26 -5.23 13.18 -0.05
CA GLN A 26 -5.66 11.96 0.66
C GLN A 26 -4.57 11.47 1.62
N MET A 27 -3.33 11.42 1.14
CA MET A 27 -2.19 11.00 1.97
C MET A 27 -2.03 11.89 3.18
N ARG A 28 -2.18 13.19 3.01
CA ARG A 28 -2.09 14.16 4.10
C ARG A 28 -3.22 13.97 5.10
N THR A 29 -4.45 13.87 4.61
CA THR A 29 -5.65 13.81 5.45
C THR A 29 -5.71 12.49 6.23
N LEU A 30 -5.32 11.38 5.61
CA LEU A 30 -5.40 10.04 6.20
C LEU A 30 -4.08 9.58 6.83
N ASP A 31 -3.03 10.39 6.72
CA ASP A 31 -1.69 10.09 7.23
C ASP A 31 -1.17 8.73 6.70
N ILE A 32 -1.26 8.56 5.39
CA ILE A 32 -0.78 7.35 4.71
C ILE A 32 0.19 7.73 3.60
N GLY A 33 1.18 6.87 3.37
CA GLY A 33 2.26 7.14 2.41
C GLY A 33 2.22 6.31 1.14
N CYS A 34 1.22 5.43 0.97
CA CYS A 34 1.07 4.66 -0.25
C CYS A 34 -0.39 4.29 -0.48
N LEU A 35 -0.74 4.18 -1.75
CA LEU A 35 -2.10 3.83 -2.18
C LEU A 35 -2.01 2.86 -3.34
N PRO A 36 -2.78 1.75 -3.30
CA PRO A 36 -2.98 0.95 -4.50
C PRO A 36 -3.77 1.75 -5.53
N VAL A 37 -3.36 1.61 -6.79
CA VAL A 37 -4.04 2.21 -7.93
C VAL A 37 -4.90 1.15 -8.59
N VAL A 38 -6.21 1.40 -8.66
CA VAL A 38 -7.20 0.42 -9.06
C VAL A 38 -8.03 0.97 -10.22
N SER A 39 -8.25 0.15 -11.22
CA SER A 39 -9.16 0.43 -12.34
C SER A 39 -10.08 -0.77 -12.52
N ASN A 40 -11.39 -0.55 -12.44
CA ASN A 40 -12.39 -1.63 -12.50
C ASN A 40 -12.08 -2.75 -11.50
N LYS A 41 -11.76 -2.38 -10.27
CA LYS A 41 -11.41 -3.28 -9.16
C LYS A 41 -10.07 -4.00 -9.33
N LYS A 42 -9.42 -3.89 -10.49
CA LYS A 42 -8.13 -4.53 -10.75
C LYS A 42 -6.98 -3.64 -10.32
N LEU A 43 -6.00 -4.24 -9.69
CA LEU A 43 -4.77 -3.55 -9.31
C LEU A 43 -3.95 -3.26 -10.57
N VAL A 44 -3.68 -1.98 -10.82
CA VAL A 44 -2.91 -1.55 -11.99
C VAL A 44 -1.61 -0.84 -11.62
N GLY A 45 -1.42 -0.48 -10.36
CA GLY A 45 -0.19 0.17 -9.92
C GLY A 45 -0.19 0.46 -8.44
N MET A 46 0.92 1.04 -7.98
CA MET A 46 1.07 1.58 -6.63
C MET A 46 1.64 2.99 -6.74
N ILE A 47 1.16 3.89 -5.91
CA ILE A 47 1.71 5.23 -5.81
C ILE A 47 2.08 5.53 -4.36
N THR A 48 3.29 6.06 -4.18
CA THR A 48 3.83 6.40 -2.86
C THR A 48 4.08 7.89 -2.77
N ASP A 49 4.23 8.39 -1.57
CA ASP A 49 4.65 9.77 -1.30
C ASP A 49 5.99 10.06 -1.97
N ARG A 50 6.90 9.08 -1.97
CA ARG A 50 8.19 9.22 -2.66
C ARG A 50 8.02 9.38 -4.16
N ASP A 51 7.13 8.61 -4.80
CA ASP A 51 6.82 8.75 -6.22
C ASP A 51 6.33 10.17 -6.53
N ILE A 52 5.48 10.71 -5.66
CA ILE A 52 4.95 12.07 -5.84
C ILE A 52 6.09 13.09 -5.77
N VAL A 53 6.95 12.99 -4.79
CA VAL A 53 8.07 13.92 -4.62
C VAL A 53 9.06 13.80 -5.79
N THR A 54 9.46 12.59 -6.14
CA THR A 54 10.54 12.40 -7.12
C THR A 54 10.08 12.50 -8.56
N ARG A 55 8.80 12.20 -8.85
CA ARG A 55 8.29 12.14 -10.22
C ARG A 55 7.28 13.22 -10.55
N ALA A 56 6.49 13.68 -9.58
CA ALA A 56 5.48 14.70 -9.82
C ALA A 56 5.97 16.11 -9.46
N VAL A 57 6.51 16.29 -8.25
CA VAL A 57 7.00 17.61 -7.80
C VAL A 57 8.17 18.07 -8.66
N ALA A 58 9.05 17.13 -9.04
CA ALA A 58 10.21 17.45 -9.89
C ALA A 58 9.81 17.85 -11.32
N LYS A 59 8.59 17.55 -11.75
CA LYS A 59 8.09 17.89 -13.09
C LYS A 59 6.92 18.86 -13.01
N ASP A 60 5.73 18.34 -12.68
CA ASP A 60 4.50 19.11 -12.64
C ASP A 60 3.46 18.37 -11.78
N MET A 61 2.96 19.04 -10.75
CA MET A 61 1.93 18.49 -9.88
C MET A 61 0.58 18.27 -10.58
N LYS A 62 0.43 18.68 -11.83
CA LYS A 62 -0.78 18.45 -12.62
C LYS A 62 -0.83 17.08 -13.24
N SER A 63 0.18 16.24 -13.03
CA SER A 63 0.23 14.88 -13.56
C SER A 63 -0.92 14.02 -13.01
N LYS A 64 -1.34 13.05 -13.81
CA LYS A 64 -2.26 12.02 -13.38
C LYS A 64 -1.48 10.89 -12.70
N VAL A 65 -2.17 10.16 -11.85
CA VAL A 65 -1.60 9.03 -11.12
C VAL A 65 -0.89 8.04 -12.06
N GLU A 66 -1.50 7.72 -13.20
CA GLU A 66 -0.92 6.76 -14.16
C GLU A 66 0.45 7.17 -14.70
N GLU A 67 0.75 8.47 -14.69
CA GLU A 67 2.03 8.99 -15.17
C GLU A 67 3.14 8.87 -14.12
N VAL A 68 2.78 8.68 -12.87
CA VAL A 68 3.69 8.74 -11.71
C VAL A 68 3.82 7.40 -11.00
N MET A 69 2.78 6.58 -11.04
CA MET A 69 2.70 5.30 -10.32
C MET A 69 3.73 4.29 -10.81
N THR A 70 4.06 3.35 -9.93
CA THR A 70 4.83 2.15 -10.28
C THR A 70 3.85 1.11 -10.83
N LYS A 71 4.13 0.58 -12.03
CA LYS A 71 3.25 -0.36 -12.73
C LYS A 71 3.55 -1.83 -12.42
N SER A 72 4.80 -2.16 -12.15
CA SER A 72 5.21 -3.52 -11.80
C SER A 72 5.00 -3.73 -10.31
N VAL A 73 3.78 -4.07 -9.91
CA VAL A 73 3.40 -4.18 -8.50
C VAL A 73 3.64 -5.59 -8.01
N ILE A 74 4.37 -5.68 -6.88
CA ILE A 74 4.54 -6.92 -6.16
C ILE A 74 3.32 -7.12 -5.28
N SER A 75 2.69 -8.28 -5.36
CA SER A 75 1.48 -8.59 -4.61
C SER A 75 1.53 -10.01 -4.05
N VAL A 76 0.62 -10.29 -3.14
CA VAL A 76 0.40 -11.64 -2.61
C VAL A 76 -1.06 -12.02 -2.80
N THR A 77 -1.37 -13.29 -2.63
CA THR A 77 -2.76 -13.78 -2.70
C THR A 77 -3.30 -14.02 -1.29
N PRO A 78 -4.63 -14.07 -1.12
CA PRO A 78 -5.22 -14.37 0.18
C PRO A 78 -4.81 -15.74 0.74
N GLU A 79 -4.47 -16.66 -0.13
CA GLU A 79 -4.11 -18.04 0.25
C GLU A 79 -2.62 -18.20 0.56
N ASP A 80 -1.80 -17.21 0.27
CA ASP A 80 -0.39 -17.25 0.63
C ASP A 80 -0.24 -17.25 2.15
N SER A 81 0.82 -17.88 2.63
CA SER A 81 1.10 -17.89 4.07
C SER A 81 1.69 -16.55 4.51
N THR A 82 1.51 -16.23 5.78
CA THR A 82 2.15 -15.05 6.38
C THR A 82 3.67 -15.14 6.31
N SER A 83 4.21 -16.36 6.41
CA SER A 83 5.64 -16.61 6.26
C SER A 83 6.13 -16.26 4.85
N ASP A 84 5.42 -16.70 3.82
CA ASP A 84 5.77 -16.39 2.44
C ASP A 84 5.71 -14.89 2.17
N ALA A 85 4.69 -14.22 2.69
CA ALA A 85 4.55 -12.77 2.54
C ALA A 85 5.73 -12.02 3.19
N SER A 86 6.19 -12.48 4.36
CA SER A 86 7.33 -11.85 5.03
C SER A 86 8.61 -12.00 4.20
N ILE A 87 8.78 -13.13 3.53
CA ILE A 87 9.91 -13.37 2.62
C ILE A 87 9.85 -12.41 1.43
N VAL A 88 8.67 -12.24 0.85
CA VAL A 88 8.47 -11.30 -0.27
C VAL A 88 8.80 -9.87 0.16
N MET A 89 8.31 -9.46 1.32
CA MET A 89 8.60 -8.12 1.87
C MET A 89 10.11 -7.91 2.07
N ALA A 90 10.80 -8.91 2.63
CA ALA A 90 12.24 -8.82 2.84
C ALA A 90 13.01 -8.74 1.52
N ARG A 91 12.64 -9.59 0.56
CA ARG A 91 13.30 -9.65 -0.75
C ARG A 91 13.19 -8.34 -1.52
N HIS A 92 12.03 -7.69 -1.44
CA HIS A 92 11.75 -6.46 -2.19
C HIS A 92 11.87 -5.21 -1.33
N GLN A 93 12.25 -5.35 -0.07
CA GLN A 93 12.44 -4.25 0.88
C GLN A 93 11.21 -3.35 0.99
N VAL A 94 10.04 -3.99 1.07
CA VAL A 94 8.75 -3.31 1.27
C VAL A 94 8.11 -3.80 2.57
N ARG A 95 7.29 -2.97 3.18
CA ARG A 95 6.62 -3.27 4.44
C ARG A 95 5.11 -3.42 4.28
N ARG A 96 4.61 -3.28 3.08
CA ARG A 96 3.20 -3.42 2.75
C ARG A 96 3.08 -4.09 1.40
N LEU A 97 2.04 -4.90 1.25
CA LEU A 97 1.75 -5.58 0.00
C LEU A 97 0.26 -5.54 -0.28
N PRO A 98 -0.13 -5.22 -1.51
CA PRO A 98 -1.51 -5.45 -1.93
C PRO A 98 -1.79 -6.95 -2.00
N VAL A 99 -3.02 -7.31 -1.63
CA VAL A 99 -3.50 -8.68 -1.70
C VAL A 99 -4.46 -8.77 -2.88
N VAL A 100 -4.15 -9.64 -3.83
CA VAL A 100 -4.83 -9.71 -5.12
C VAL A 100 -5.34 -11.13 -5.37
N GLU A 101 -6.56 -11.23 -5.86
CA GLU A 101 -7.18 -12.49 -6.26
C GLU A 101 -7.77 -12.31 -7.66
N ASP A 102 -7.27 -13.07 -8.63
CA ASP A 102 -7.68 -12.97 -10.03
C ASP A 102 -7.57 -11.54 -10.59
N GLY A 103 -6.49 -10.85 -10.24
CA GLY A 103 -6.25 -9.48 -10.66
C GLY A 103 -6.99 -8.42 -9.85
N ILE A 104 -7.93 -8.82 -9.00
CA ILE A 104 -8.76 -7.92 -8.21
C ILE A 104 -8.12 -7.66 -6.85
N LEU A 105 -8.04 -6.40 -6.46
CA LEU A 105 -7.56 -6.02 -5.14
C LEU A 105 -8.60 -6.41 -4.09
N VAL A 106 -8.24 -7.30 -3.17
CA VAL A 106 -9.14 -7.80 -2.11
C VAL A 106 -8.68 -7.40 -0.71
N GLY A 107 -7.46 -6.89 -0.57
CA GLY A 107 -6.96 -6.50 0.74
C GLY A 107 -5.59 -5.87 0.66
N PHE A 108 -5.07 -5.54 1.84
CA PHE A 108 -3.77 -4.94 2.01
C PHE A 108 -3.15 -5.49 3.29
N VAL A 109 -1.88 -5.84 3.26
CA VAL A 109 -1.21 -6.42 4.42
C VAL A 109 0.09 -5.67 4.70
N SER A 110 0.34 -5.39 5.98
CA SER A 110 1.56 -4.75 6.44
C SER A 110 2.46 -5.76 7.15
N LEU A 111 3.72 -5.42 7.29
CA LEU A 111 4.65 -6.21 8.10
C LEU A 111 4.15 -6.35 9.55
N ALA A 112 3.54 -5.29 10.08
CA ALA A 112 2.96 -5.32 11.42
C ALA A 112 1.82 -6.34 11.52
N ASP A 113 0.99 -6.46 10.49
CA ASP A 113 -0.08 -7.46 10.44
C ASP A 113 0.48 -8.89 10.52
N LEU A 114 1.64 -9.13 9.92
CA LEU A 114 2.29 -10.44 9.93
C LEU A 114 2.92 -10.75 11.29
N ALA A 115 3.45 -9.73 11.95
CA ALA A 115 4.10 -9.89 13.25
C ALA A 115 3.10 -10.03 14.38
N PHE A 116 1.94 -9.40 14.27
CA PHE A 116 0.94 -9.34 15.33
C PHE A 116 -0.45 -9.71 14.77
N PRO A 117 -0.70 -11.00 14.51
CA PRO A 117 -1.90 -11.43 13.78
C PRO A 117 -3.18 -11.46 14.64
N PHE A 118 -3.12 -11.09 15.94
CA PHE A 118 -4.28 -11.12 16.82
C PHE A 118 -4.92 -9.73 16.92
N PRO A 119 -6.27 -9.62 16.85
CA PRO A 119 -6.94 -8.32 16.82
C PRO A 119 -6.60 -7.39 17.99
N HIS A 120 -6.46 -7.93 19.21
CA HIS A 120 -6.14 -7.12 20.39
C HIS A 120 -4.69 -6.59 20.40
N VAL A 121 -3.81 -7.16 19.58
CA VAL A 121 -2.42 -6.74 19.43
C VAL A 121 -2.30 -5.76 18.27
N GLN A 122 -3.26 -5.75 17.37
CA GLN A 122 -3.23 -4.93 16.16
C GLN A 122 -3.17 -3.43 16.47
N GLU A 123 -3.85 -3.00 17.51
CA GLU A 123 -3.82 -1.59 17.91
C GLU A 123 -2.39 -1.15 18.34
N ILE A 124 -1.72 -2.00 19.09
CA ILE A 124 -0.34 -1.76 19.51
C ILE A 124 0.59 -1.80 18.29
N SER A 125 0.38 -2.75 17.41
CA SER A 125 1.12 -2.91 16.17
C SER A 125 1.00 -1.67 15.29
N ASN A 126 -0.20 -1.13 15.14
CA ASN A 126 -0.45 0.08 14.37
C ASN A 126 0.27 1.28 14.95
N ALA A 127 0.27 1.41 16.28
CA ALA A 127 0.98 2.47 16.97
C ALA A 127 2.50 2.36 16.75
N MET A 128 3.05 1.15 16.83
CA MET A 128 4.47 0.89 16.62
C MET A 128 4.86 1.20 15.17
N GLU A 129 4.05 0.82 14.20
CA GLU A 129 4.28 1.10 12.79
C GLU A 129 4.30 2.61 12.54
N SER A 130 3.33 3.32 13.07
CA SER A 130 3.24 4.77 12.95
C SER A 130 4.47 5.47 13.53
N ILE A 131 4.98 4.99 14.67
CA ILE A 131 6.19 5.54 15.31
C ILE A 131 7.43 5.24 14.47
N SER A 132 7.48 4.07 13.84
CA SER A 132 8.64 3.59 13.07
C SER A 132 8.73 4.17 11.66
N GLU A 133 7.64 4.72 11.13
CA GLU A 133 7.67 5.32 9.81
C GLU A 133 8.57 6.57 9.81
N PRO A 134 9.37 6.75 8.73
CA PRO A 134 10.13 7.99 8.59
C PRO A 134 9.16 9.17 8.58
N ARG A 135 9.45 10.15 9.43
CA ARG A 135 8.66 11.39 9.45
C ARG A 135 9.34 12.40 8.55
N ASP A 136 8.52 13.11 7.79
CA ASP A 136 8.99 14.24 7.01
C ASP A 136 9.14 15.43 7.97
N PHE A 137 10.36 15.72 8.30
CA PHE A 137 10.69 16.89 9.12
C PHE A 137 11.18 18.03 8.24
#